data_306ecd52aed9b55844dffefcee44a298
#
_entry.id   306ecd52aed9b55844dffefcee44a298
#
_cell.length_a   1.000
_cell.length_b   1.000
_cell.length_c   1.000
_cell.angle_alpha   90.00
_cell.angle_beta   90.00
_cell.angle_gamma   90.00
#
_symmetry.space_group_name_H-M   'P 1'
#
loop_
_entity.id
_entity.type
_entity.pdbx_description
1 polymer ?
#
loop_
_entity_poly.entity_id
_entity_poly.type
_entity_poly.pdbx_seq_one_letter_code
_entity_poly.pdbx_strand_id
1 'polypeptide(L)'
;MFNVNINKTPIEDVLQISFDRFTDDRGFFSETLRVNDLPFLKNTNNIVQINESYSKGSVIRGLHFQWSPYMGKIIRAIQGEIYDMVVDIRKGSPTFGKGLIFKLSSSLENKQDNMLWAPPGFAHGFFSQDDCLIEYYCTGQYSKPTENNISPIASDIDWSLANSEYVDLFKEIQLTATITDKDRNGNTLKSWLESVDSENFIFNSKGSNE
;
A
#
# COMPACT_ATOMS: atom_id res chain seq x y z
N MET A 1 -14.72 16.02 -16.72
CA MET A 1 -13.99 14.90 -17.39
C MET A 1 -13.13 14.27 -16.29
N PHE A 2 -13.18 12.96 -16.11
CA PHE A 2 -12.31 12.26 -15.15
C PHE A 2 -10.86 12.55 -15.53
N ASN A 3 -10.11 13.10 -14.60
CA ASN A 3 -8.70 13.42 -14.80
C ASN A 3 -7.90 12.69 -13.71
N VAL A 4 -7.24 11.62 -14.11
CA VAL A 4 -6.36 10.84 -13.25
C VAL A 4 -4.93 10.99 -13.74
N ASN A 5 -4.03 11.31 -12.81
CA ASN A 5 -2.59 11.33 -13.06
C ASN A 5 -1.97 10.12 -12.37
N ILE A 6 -1.16 9.37 -13.13
CA ILE A 6 -0.45 8.21 -12.64
C ILE A 6 1.04 8.52 -12.67
N ASN A 7 1.66 8.57 -11.50
CA ASN A 7 3.07 8.91 -11.33
C ASN A 7 3.86 7.66 -10.89
N LYS A 8 4.99 7.45 -11.53
CA LYS A 8 5.96 6.43 -11.12
C LYS A 8 6.64 6.83 -9.81
N THR A 9 7.04 5.83 -9.07
CA THR A 9 7.82 5.97 -7.83
C THR A 9 9.24 5.42 -8.04
N PRO A 10 10.13 5.53 -7.05
CA PRO A 10 11.45 4.90 -7.12
C PRO A 10 11.43 3.37 -7.33
N ILE A 11 10.32 2.72 -7.01
CA ILE A 11 10.07 1.31 -7.37
C ILE A 11 8.99 1.30 -8.45
N GLU A 12 9.37 1.03 -9.70
CA GLU A 12 8.58 1.29 -10.91
C GLU A 12 7.16 0.70 -10.89
N ASP A 13 6.96 -0.44 -10.22
CA ASP A 13 5.67 -1.13 -10.15
C ASP A 13 4.68 -0.48 -9.16
N VAL A 14 5.18 0.29 -8.20
CA VAL A 14 4.39 1.04 -7.23
C VAL A 14 4.04 2.39 -7.81
N LEU A 15 2.75 2.76 -7.81
CA LEU A 15 2.29 3.97 -8.48
C LEU A 15 1.54 4.89 -7.52
N GLN A 16 1.82 6.19 -7.62
CA GLN A 16 0.96 7.21 -7.04
C GLN A 16 -0.11 7.62 -8.05
N ILE A 17 -1.33 7.71 -7.59
CA ILE A 17 -2.49 8.09 -8.39
C ILE A 17 -3.07 9.35 -7.77
N SER A 18 -3.29 10.40 -8.56
CA SER A 18 -4.02 11.58 -8.11
C SER A 18 -5.21 11.86 -9.02
N PHE A 19 -6.27 12.42 -8.45
CA PHE A 19 -7.49 12.78 -9.15
C PHE A 19 -8.01 14.12 -8.68
N ASP A 20 -8.70 14.82 -9.57
CA ASP A 20 -9.19 16.16 -9.31
C ASP A 20 -10.48 16.18 -8.49
N ARG A 21 -10.64 17.23 -7.70
CA ARG A 21 -11.88 17.62 -7.05
C ARG A 21 -12.46 18.85 -7.74
N PHE A 22 -13.72 18.76 -8.10
CA PHE A 22 -14.49 19.84 -8.70
C PHE A 22 -15.32 20.51 -7.60
N THR A 23 -14.93 21.70 -7.20
CA THR A 23 -15.54 22.43 -6.09
C THR A 23 -16.55 23.48 -6.59
N ASP A 24 -17.67 23.60 -5.89
CA ASP A 24 -18.66 24.68 -6.02
C ASP A 24 -19.19 25.11 -4.64
N ASP A 25 -20.19 25.97 -4.60
CA ASP A 25 -20.76 26.51 -3.35
C ASP A 25 -21.42 25.43 -2.45
N ARG A 26 -21.65 24.25 -2.96
CA ARG A 26 -22.20 23.08 -2.21
C ARG A 26 -21.15 22.16 -1.63
N GLY A 27 -19.88 22.30 -2.04
CA GLY A 27 -18.78 21.42 -1.65
C GLY A 27 -17.97 20.95 -2.86
N PHE A 28 -17.72 19.65 -2.99
CA PHE A 28 -16.99 19.13 -4.13
C PHE A 28 -17.60 17.82 -4.66
N PHE A 29 -17.32 17.56 -5.91
CA PHE A 29 -17.50 16.26 -6.57
C PHE A 29 -16.14 15.72 -7.03
N SER A 30 -15.92 14.42 -6.85
CA SER A 30 -14.78 13.72 -7.42
C SER A 30 -15.22 12.39 -7.99
N GLU A 31 -14.76 12.08 -9.19
CA GLU A 31 -14.75 10.71 -9.66
C GLU A 31 -13.42 10.08 -9.19
N THR A 32 -13.49 9.18 -8.21
CA THR A 32 -12.31 8.72 -7.51
C THR A 32 -11.64 7.53 -8.19
N LEU A 33 -12.41 6.72 -8.91
CA LEU A 33 -11.91 5.54 -9.59
C LEU A 33 -12.72 5.25 -10.86
N ARG A 34 -12.00 5.06 -11.97
CA ARG A 34 -12.53 4.47 -13.19
C ARG A 34 -11.58 3.37 -13.64
N VAL A 35 -11.99 2.13 -13.42
CA VAL A 35 -11.13 0.93 -13.62
C VAL A 35 -10.56 0.88 -15.03
N ASN A 36 -11.35 1.22 -16.05
CA ASN A 36 -10.91 1.18 -17.45
C ASN A 36 -9.80 2.18 -17.79
N ASP A 37 -9.63 3.23 -16.98
CA ASP A 37 -8.61 4.26 -17.19
C ASP A 37 -7.32 3.98 -16.41
N LEU A 38 -7.26 2.82 -15.70
CA LEU A 38 -6.10 2.38 -14.95
C LEU A 38 -5.39 1.22 -15.69
N PRO A 39 -4.38 1.52 -16.53
CA PRO A 39 -3.76 0.52 -17.40
C PRO A 39 -3.08 -0.62 -16.65
N PHE A 40 -2.59 -0.38 -15.42
CA PHE A 40 -1.97 -1.39 -14.57
C PHE A 40 -2.96 -2.44 -14.03
N LEU A 41 -4.27 -2.17 -14.08
CA LEU A 41 -5.30 -3.16 -13.72
C LEU A 41 -5.66 -4.10 -14.86
N LYS A 42 -5.26 -3.83 -16.11
CA LYS A 42 -5.63 -4.66 -17.27
C LYS A 42 -5.15 -6.11 -17.15
N ASN A 43 -4.02 -6.32 -16.47
CA ASN A 43 -3.42 -7.64 -16.25
C ASN A 43 -3.73 -8.20 -14.88
N THR A 44 -4.70 -7.64 -14.16
CA THR A 44 -5.18 -8.12 -12.87
C THR A 44 -6.63 -8.61 -12.99
N ASN A 45 -7.13 -9.25 -11.94
CA ASN A 45 -8.54 -9.69 -11.89
C ASN A 45 -9.55 -8.54 -11.69
N ASN A 46 -9.19 -7.29 -12.01
CA ASN A 46 -9.94 -6.09 -11.67
C ASN A 46 -10.14 -5.93 -10.14
N ILE A 47 -10.94 -4.94 -9.76
CA ILE A 47 -11.33 -4.75 -8.37
C ILE A 47 -12.48 -5.72 -8.05
N VAL A 48 -12.24 -6.62 -7.11
CA VAL A 48 -13.20 -7.67 -6.72
C VAL A 48 -13.65 -7.58 -5.26
N GLN A 49 -12.98 -6.76 -4.45
CA GLN A 49 -13.32 -6.54 -3.03
C GLN A 49 -12.93 -5.11 -2.64
N ILE A 50 -13.78 -4.46 -1.86
CA ILE A 50 -13.52 -3.14 -1.28
C ILE A 50 -13.64 -3.29 0.23
N ASN A 51 -12.66 -2.74 0.95
CA ASN A 51 -12.64 -2.76 2.40
C ASN A 51 -12.50 -1.33 2.95
N GLU A 52 -13.12 -1.11 4.08
CA GLU A 52 -12.99 0.09 4.88
C GLU A 52 -12.32 -0.27 6.21
N SER A 53 -11.44 0.58 6.71
CA SER A 53 -10.77 0.38 7.98
C SER A 53 -10.67 1.71 8.73
N TYR A 54 -11.30 1.77 9.91
CA TYR A 54 -11.11 2.85 10.86
C TYR A 54 -10.03 2.47 11.87
N SER A 55 -9.13 3.40 12.13
CA SER A 55 -8.10 3.30 13.17
C SER A 55 -8.24 4.45 14.14
N LYS A 56 -8.18 4.14 15.43
CA LYS A 56 -8.30 5.12 16.50
C LYS A 56 -6.92 5.42 17.08
N GLY A 57 -6.52 6.70 17.01
CA GLY A 57 -5.24 7.15 17.53
C GLY A 57 -4.04 6.64 16.75
N SER A 58 -2.89 6.64 17.37
CA SER A 58 -1.64 6.21 16.77
C SER A 58 -1.60 4.69 16.61
N VAL A 59 -1.47 4.22 15.35
CA VAL A 59 -1.44 2.80 15.02
C VAL A 59 -0.38 2.49 13.96
N ILE A 60 0.07 1.23 13.96
CA ILE A 60 0.80 0.61 12.85
C ILE A 60 0.05 -0.66 12.48
N ARG A 61 -0.27 -0.85 11.19
CA ARG A 61 -0.96 -2.03 10.64
C ARG A 61 -0.21 -2.56 9.44
N GLY A 62 -0.04 -3.86 9.36
CA GLY A 62 0.61 -4.53 8.23
C GLY A 62 1.93 -5.22 8.62
N LEU A 63 2.81 -5.53 7.68
CA LEU A 63 2.68 -5.37 6.22
C LEU A 63 2.12 -6.66 5.62
N HIS A 64 0.93 -6.62 5.08
CA HIS A 64 0.19 -7.81 4.64
C HIS A 64 0.26 -8.01 3.13
N PHE A 65 0.32 -9.26 2.70
CA PHE A 65 0.25 -9.70 1.32
C PHE A 65 -0.43 -11.06 1.19
N GLN A 66 -0.81 -11.44 -0.03
CA GLN A 66 -1.53 -12.67 -0.32
C GLN A 66 -1.20 -13.15 -1.73
N TRP A 67 -1.13 -14.49 -1.94
CA TRP A 67 -0.76 -15.06 -3.25
C TRP A 67 -1.83 -15.93 -3.92
N SER A 68 -2.87 -16.38 -3.23
CA SER A 68 -3.93 -17.16 -3.88
C SER A 68 -5.32 -16.75 -3.36
N PRO A 69 -6.03 -15.91 -4.12
CA PRO A 69 -5.60 -15.21 -5.33
C PRO A 69 -4.53 -14.15 -5.04
N TYR A 70 -3.73 -13.79 -6.04
CA TYR A 70 -2.83 -12.63 -5.94
C TYR A 70 -3.62 -11.37 -5.67
N MET A 71 -3.15 -10.54 -4.73
CA MET A 71 -3.85 -9.34 -4.32
C MET A 71 -2.97 -8.10 -4.45
N GLY A 72 -3.30 -7.23 -5.39
CA GLY A 72 -2.88 -5.84 -5.40
C GLY A 72 -3.94 -4.97 -4.73
N LYS A 73 -3.54 -3.80 -4.25
CA LYS A 73 -4.41 -2.87 -3.52
C LYS A 73 -4.24 -1.45 -4.05
N ILE A 74 -5.36 -0.74 -4.24
CA ILE A 74 -5.36 0.72 -4.35
C ILE A 74 -5.87 1.26 -3.03
N ILE A 75 -5.10 2.13 -2.39
CA ILE A 75 -5.38 2.65 -1.05
C ILE A 75 -5.63 4.14 -1.10
N ARG A 76 -6.62 4.62 -0.35
CA ARG A 76 -6.88 6.04 -0.12
C ARG A 76 -7.26 6.32 1.32
N ALA A 77 -6.93 7.52 1.81
CA ALA A 77 -7.53 8.06 3.01
C ALA A 77 -8.91 8.64 2.67
N ILE A 78 -9.93 8.31 3.47
CA ILE A 78 -11.28 8.91 3.41
C ILE A 78 -11.37 10.05 4.41
N GLN A 79 -10.75 9.86 5.58
CA GLN A 79 -10.66 10.85 6.64
C GLN A 79 -9.31 10.75 7.35
N GLY A 80 -8.75 11.90 7.68
CA GLY A 80 -7.46 11.97 8.37
C GLY A 80 -6.28 11.75 7.43
N GLU A 81 -5.18 11.32 8.01
CA GLU A 81 -3.88 11.18 7.36
C GLU A 81 -3.24 9.85 7.72
N ILE A 82 -2.67 9.19 6.73
CA ILE A 82 -1.86 7.98 6.91
C ILE A 82 -0.53 8.10 6.20
N TYR A 83 0.43 7.33 6.66
CA TYR A 83 1.71 7.08 6.00
C TYR A 83 1.70 5.64 5.52
N ASP A 84 1.41 5.46 4.25
CA ASP A 84 1.24 4.17 3.61
C ASP A 84 2.60 3.56 3.26
N MET A 85 2.81 2.31 3.65
CA MET A 85 4.09 1.59 3.55
C MET A 85 3.99 0.45 2.56
N VAL A 86 4.94 0.37 1.64
CA VAL A 86 5.02 -0.70 0.64
C VAL A 86 6.44 -1.23 0.58
N VAL A 87 6.62 -2.55 0.69
CA VAL A 87 7.93 -3.22 0.65
C VAL A 87 7.94 -4.30 -0.43
N ASP A 88 8.95 -4.30 -1.29
CA ASP A 88 9.13 -5.35 -2.30
C ASP A 88 9.58 -6.65 -1.64
N ILE A 89 8.77 -7.70 -1.77
CA ILE A 89 9.05 -9.04 -1.21
C ILE A 89 9.32 -10.10 -2.28
N ARG A 90 9.47 -9.70 -3.56
CA ARG A 90 9.66 -10.59 -4.69
C ARG A 90 11.09 -11.14 -4.73
N LYS A 91 11.21 -12.44 -4.65
CA LYS A 91 12.50 -13.16 -4.72
C LYS A 91 13.22 -12.86 -6.04
N GLY A 92 14.47 -12.41 -5.95
CA GLY A 92 15.30 -12.07 -7.11
C GLY A 92 15.04 -10.65 -7.67
N SER A 93 14.15 -9.85 -7.06
CA SER A 93 13.94 -8.46 -7.46
C SER A 93 15.18 -7.60 -7.14
N PRO A 94 15.56 -6.65 -8.02
CA PRO A 94 16.62 -5.68 -7.73
C PRO A 94 16.24 -4.73 -6.59
N THR A 95 14.96 -4.64 -6.26
CA THR A 95 14.43 -3.83 -5.15
C THR A 95 13.92 -4.68 -3.99
N PHE A 96 14.25 -5.98 -3.94
CA PHE A 96 13.89 -6.84 -2.81
C PHE A 96 14.31 -6.21 -1.49
N GLY A 97 13.37 -6.13 -0.54
CA GLY A 97 13.57 -5.56 0.79
C GLY A 97 13.58 -4.03 0.83
N LYS A 98 13.50 -3.35 -0.30
CA LYS A 98 13.34 -1.88 -0.34
C LYS A 98 11.92 -1.49 0.00
N GLY A 99 11.78 -0.49 0.86
CA GLY A 99 10.51 0.07 1.28
C GLY A 99 10.31 1.51 0.82
N LEU A 100 9.05 1.87 0.58
CA LEU A 100 8.59 3.22 0.31
C LEU A 100 7.54 3.62 1.34
N ILE A 101 7.49 4.91 1.67
CA ILE A 101 6.46 5.49 2.55
C ILE A 101 5.84 6.68 1.84
N PHE A 102 4.51 6.69 1.75
CA PHE A 102 3.75 7.76 1.10
C PHE A 102 2.73 8.35 2.05
N LYS A 103 2.67 9.66 2.10
CA LYS A 103 1.61 10.36 2.81
C LYS A 103 0.34 10.37 1.97
N LEU A 104 -0.74 9.81 2.49
CA LEU A 104 -2.09 9.89 1.94
C LEU A 104 -2.98 10.61 2.94
N SER A 105 -3.68 11.65 2.48
CA SER A 105 -4.55 12.43 3.36
C SER A 105 -5.81 12.84 2.63
N SER A 106 -6.93 12.91 3.34
CA SER A 106 -8.15 13.49 2.85
C SER A 106 -8.51 14.72 3.67
N SER A 107 -8.54 15.88 3.00
CA SER A 107 -9.03 17.15 3.54
C SER A 107 -10.05 17.71 2.59
N LEU A 108 -11.11 18.34 3.13
CA LEU A 108 -12.13 19.02 2.32
C LEU A 108 -11.56 20.20 1.52
N GLU A 109 -10.42 20.72 1.93
CA GLU A 109 -9.73 21.85 1.28
C GLU A 109 -8.82 21.42 0.13
N ASN A 110 -8.53 20.12 -0.01
CA ASN A 110 -7.67 19.63 -1.06
C ASN A 110 -8.33 19.78 -2.44
N LYS A 111 -7.63 20.40 -3.39
CA LYS A 111 -8.08 20.48 -4.80
C LYS A 111 -7.85 19.15 -5.55
N GLN A 112 -6.97 18.32 -5.05
CA GLN A 112 -6.68 16.98 -5.55
C GLN A 112 -6.60 16.02 -4.36
N ASP A 113 -6.95 14.79 -4.60
CA ASP A 113 -6.76 13.70 -3.65
C ASP A 113 -5.80 12.67 -4.24
N ASN A 114 -5.26 11.79 -3.41
CA ASN A 114 -4.26 10.83 -3.85
C ASN A 114 -4.58 9.41 -3.35
N MET A 115 -4.08 8.45 -4.11
CA MET A 115 -4.10 7.03 -3.81
C MET A 115 -2.74 6.43 -4.06
N LEU A 116 -2.50 5.26 -3.50
CA LEU A 116 -1.34 4.44 -3.81
C LEU A 116 -1.77 3.10 -4.41
N TRP A 117 -1.09 2.66 -5.47
CA TRP A 117 -1.15 1.30 -5.98
C TRP A 117 0.01 0.48 -5.42
N ALA A 118 -0.31 -0.54 -4.62
CA ALA A 118 0.60 -1.59 -4.17
C ALA A 118 0.27 -2.88 -4.94
N PRO A 119 1.09 -3.30 -5.93
CA PRO A 119 0.81 -4.48 -6.73
C PRO A 119 1.03 -5.79 -5.97
N PRO A 120 0.58 -6.95 -6.52
CA PRO A 120 0.98 -8.25 -6.00
C PRO A 120 2.51 -8.40 -5.93
N GLY A 121 3.00 -9.07 -4.88
CA GLY A 121 4.43 -9.19 -4.62
C GLY A 121 5.01 -8.06 -3.78
N PHE A 122 4.14 -7.21 -3.24
CA PHE A 122 4.51 -6.18 -2.28
C PHE A 122 3.76 -6.38 -0.96
N ALA A 123 4.49 -6.33 0.14
CA ALA A 123 3.91 -6.27 1.48
C ALA A 123 3.44 -4.83 1.75
N HIS A 124 2.19 -4.68 2.20
CA HIS A 124 1.51 -3.40 2.34
C HIS A 124 0.97 -3.19 3.74
N GLY A 125 1.10 -1.97 4.24
CA GLY A 125 0.54 -1.52 5.50
C GLY A 125 0.59 -0.01 5.64
N PHE A 126 0.27 0.51 6.80
CA PHE A 126 0.34 1.93 7.07
C PHE A 126 0.56 2.21 8.56
N PHE A 127 0.96 3.44 8.84
CA PHE A 127 0.88 4.01 10.18
C PHE A 127 0.14 5.35 10.14
N SER A 128 -0.44 5.72 11.28
CA SER A 128 -1.06 7.03 11.51
C SER A 128 -0.71 7.56 12.89
N GLN A 129 -0.72 8.88 13.05
CA GLN A 129 -0.55 9.54 14.35
C GLN A 129 -1.89 9.71 15.05
N ASP A 130 -2.94 9.96 14.29
CA ASP A 130 -4.28 10.27 14.75
C ASP A 130 -5.32 9.31 14.17
N ASP A 131 -6.59 9.54 14.53
CA ASP A 131 -7.72 8.81 14.00
C ASP A 131 -7.77 8.93 12.47
N CYS A 132 -7.97 7.81 11.79
CA CYS A 132 -8.10 7.79 10.34
C CYS A 132 -9.10 6.76 9.84
N LEU A 133 -9.70 7.06 8.69
CA LEU A 133 -10.54 6.15 7.92
C LEU A 133 -9.93 5.97 6.54
N ILE A 134 -9.65 4.74 6.17
CA ILE A 134 -9.13 4.38 4.86
C ILE A 134 -10.07 3.44 4.13
N GLU A 135 -10.02 3.50 2.82
CA GLU A 135 -10.66 2.57 1.92
C GLU A 135 -9.59 1.97 1.00
N TYR A 136 -9.69 0.66 0.74
CA TYR A 136 -8.77 0.01 -0.19
C TYR A 136 -9.48 -1.00 -1.09
N TYR A 137 -9.12 -0.93 -2.37
CA TYR A 137 -9.69 -1.69 -3.48
C TYR A 137 -8.76 -2.83 -3.83
N CYS A 138 -9.24 -4.06 -3.71
CA CYS A 138 -8.43 -5.27 -3.85
C CYS A 138 -8.69 -5.97 -5.18
N THR A 139 -7.62 -6.44 -5.83
CA THR A 139 -7.70 -7.25 -7.06
C THR A 139 -7.89 -8.74 -6.79
N GLY A 140 -7.87 -9.17 -5.54
CA GLY A 140 -8.14 -10.54 -5.09
C GLY A 140 -9.07 -10.54 -3.90
N GLN A 141 -9.92 -11.57 -3.78
CA GLN A 141 -10.71 -11.79 -2.57
C GLN A 141 -9.82 -12.26 -1.43
N TYR A 142 -10.13 -11.85 -0.20
CA TYR A 142 -9.38 -12.26 0.97
C TYR A 142 -9.37 -13.78 1.15
N SER A 143 -8.19 -14.32 1.39
CA SER A 143 -7.95 -15.75 1.61
C SER A 143 -6.99 -15.96 2.77
N LYS A 144 -7.54 -16.23 3.96
CA LYS A 144 -6.74 -16.45 5.17
C LYS A 144 -5.64 -17.52 5.02
N PRO A 145 -5.85 -18.65 4.29
CA PRO A 145 -4.80 -19.68 4.14
C PRO A 145 -3.57 -19.21 3.35
N THR A 146 -3.69 -18.16 2.56
CA THR A 146 -2.64 -17.66 1.66
C THR A 146 -2.27 -16.21 1.94
N GLU A 147 -2.73 -15.67 3.08
CA GLU A 147 -2.28 -14.40 3.62
C GLU A 147 -1.03 -14.60 4.48
N ASN A 148 -0.07 -13.71 4.32
CA ASN A 148 1.11 -13.64 5.20
C ASN A 148 1.48 -12.17 5.45
N ASN A 149 2.47 -11.94 6.31
CA ASN A 149 2.93 -10.59 6.62
C ASN A 149 4.44 -10.53 6.89
N ILE A 150 5.02 -9.37 6.60
CA ILE A 150 6.32 -8.94 7.12
C ILE A 150 6.05 -8.04 8.34
N SER A 151 6.79 -8.21 9.42
CA SER A 151 6.70 -7.27 10.53
C SER A 151 7.08 -5.87 10.06
N PRO A 152 6.24 -4.85 10.25
CA PRO A 152 6.57 -3.48 9.84
C PRO A 152 7.80 -2.93 10.57
N ILE A 153 8.12 -3.50 11.73
CA ILE A 153 9.28 -3.12 12.55
C ILE A 153 10.48 -4.07 12.35
N ALA A 154 10.46 -4.92 11.31
CA ALA A 154 11.60 -5.77 10.99
C ALA A 154 12.81 -4.92 10.62
N SER A 155 13.95 -5.25 11.23
CA SER A 155 15.18 -4.46 11.11
C SER A 155 15.88 -4.62 9.76
N ASP A 156 15.46 -5.57 8.94
CA ASP A 156 16.03 -5.89 7.64
C ASP A 156 15.27 -5.23 6.46
N ILE A 157 14.29 -4.36 6.73
CA ILE A 157 13.66 -3.51 5.70
C ILE A 157 14.55 -2.30 5.43
N ASP A 158 14.85 -2.07 4.16
CA ASP A 158 15.64 -0.93 3.71
C ASP A 158 14.73 0.23 3.25
N TRP A 159 14.62 1.25 4.09
CA TRP A 159 13.83 2.46 3.83
C TRP A 159 14.60 3.56 3.08
N SER A 160 15.77 3.27 2.51
CA SER A 160 16.62 4.29 1.85
C SER A 160 15.99 4.97 0.64
N LEU A 161 14.94 4.38 0.06
CA LEU A 161 14.18 4.97 -1.05
C LEU A 161 12.96 5.79 -0.59
N ALA A 162 12.62 5.74 0.68
CA ALA A 162 11.52 6.51 1.25
C ALA A 162 11.98 7.95 1.61
N ASN A 163 11.01 8.86 1.75
CA ASN A 163 11.28 10.19 2.27
C ASN A 163 11.81 10.09 3.71
N SER A 164 12.95 10.71 3.98
CA SER A 164 13.64 10.65 5.28
C SER A 164 12.77 11.17 6.43
N GLU A 165 11.97 12.22 6.21
CA GLU A 165 11.06 12.77 7.22
C GLU A 165 10.01 11.74 7.64
N TYR A 166 9.48 10.96 6.68
CA TYR A 166 8.50 9.91 6.97
C TYR A 166 9.14 8.70 7.67
N VAL A 167 10.39 8.40 7.32
CA VAL A 167 11.16 7.35 8.02
C VAL A 167 11.44 7.74 9.47
N ASP A 168 11.81 8.99 9.72
CA ASP A 168 12.08 9.46 11.09
C ASP A 168 10.79 9.51 11.90
N LEU A 169 9.69 9.97 11.33
CA LEU A 169 8.37 9.90 11.95
C LEU A 169 7.97 8.46 12.27
N PHE A 170 8.23 7.51 11.36
CA PHE A 170 7.95 6.10 11.59
C PHE A 170 8.75 5.54 12.78
N LYS A 171 10.03 5.89 12.91
CA LYS A 171 10.86 5.50 14.05
C LYS A 171 10.31 6.03 15.38
N GLU A 172 9.83 7.27 15.41
CA GLU A 172 9.21 7.87 16.60
C GLU A 172 7.92 7.13 16.96
N ILE A 173 7.07 6.89 15.99
CA ILE A 173 5.74 6.30 16.22
C ILE A 173 5.81 4.84 16.66
N GLN A 174 6.84 4.09 16.26
CA GLN A 174 7.08 2.71 16.69
C GLN A 174 7.18 2.56 18.22
N LEU A 175 7.53 3.62 18.92
CA LEU A 175 7.71 3.59 20.38
C LEU A 175 6.38 3.60 21.14
N THR A 176 5.32 4.13 20.53
CA THR A 176 4.05 4.42 21.23
C THR A 176 2.81 3.88 20.52
N ALA A 177 2.90 3.59 19.23
CA ALA A 177 1.76 3.16 18.43
C ALA A 177 1.21 1.80 18.87
N THR A 178 -0.09 1.67 18.75
CA THR A 178 -0.76 0.36 18.86
C THR A 178 -0.44 -0.48 17.63
N ILE A 179 0.12 -1.66 17.86
CA ILE A 179 0.38 -2.69 16.85
C ILE A 179 -0.10 -4.03 17.37
N THR A 180 -0.78 -4.82 16.56
CA THR A 180 -1.23 -6.17 16.95
C THR A 180 -0.05 -7.13 17.11
N ASP A 181 -0.21 -8.16 17.95
CA ASP A 181 0.82 -9.21 18.09
C ASP A 181 1.08 -9.93 16.76
N LYS A 182 0.03 -10.13 15.95
CA LYS A 182 0.17 -10.68 14.58
C LYS A 182 1.12 -9.85 13.74
N ASP A 183 0.93 -8.54 13.72
CA ASP A 183 1.73 -7.64 12.89
C ASP A 183 3.16 -7.50 13.45
N ARG A 184 3.27 -7.34 14.76
CA ARG A 184 4.55 -7.23 15.46
C ARG A 184 5.45 -8.45 15.25
N ASN A 185 4.87 -9.66 15.32
CA ASN A 185 5.57 -10.93 15.23
C ASN A 185 5.52 -11.53 13.81
N GLY A 186 5.30 -10.71 12.80
CA GLY A 186 5.41 -11.11 11.39
C GLY A 186 6.81 -11.57 11.00
N ASN A 187 6.95 -12.06 9.78
CA ASN A 187 8.25 -12.46 9.25
C ASN A 187 9.22 -11.29 9.19
N THR A 188 10.52 -11.59 9.27
CA THR A 188 11.56 -10.73 8.71
C THR A 188 11.66 -10.99 7.20
N LEU A 189 12.29 -10.10 6.44
CA LEU A 189 12.56 -10.35 5.02
C LEU A 189 13.43 -11.60 4.82
N LYS A 190 14.38 -11.83 5.72
CA LYS A 190 15.20 -13.02 5.70
C LYS A 190 14.38 -14.29 5.89
N SER A 191 13.54 -14.35 6.93
CA SER A 191 12.71 -15.55 7.18
C SER A 191 11.68 -15.77 6.06
N TRP A 192 11.16 -14.68 5.46
CA TRP A 192 10.31 -14.77 4.29
C TRP A 192 11.04 -15.40 3.09
N LEU A 193 12.25 -14.94 2.79
CA LEU A 193 13.04 -15.43 1.67
C LEU A 193 13.40 -16.93 1.82
N GLU A 194 13.58 -17.40 3.06
CA GLU A 194 13.86 -18.80 3.39
C GLU A 194 12.59 -19.68 3.37
N SER A 195 11.40 -19.08 3.41
CA SER A 195 10.13 -19.80 3.35
C SER A 195 9.86 -20.31 1.93
N VAL A 196 9.28 -21.51 1.84
CA VAL A 196 8.78 -22.08 0.56
C VAL A 196 7.71 -21.18 -0.06
N ASP A 197 6.95 -20.43 0.73
CA ASP A 197 5.90 -19.54 0.25
C ASP A 197 6.44 -18.36 -0.55
N SER A 198 7.73 -17.99 -0.37
CA SER A 198 8.39 -16.93 -1.15
C SER A 198 8.46 -17.25 -2.66
N GLU A 199 8.39 -18.54 -3.02
CA GLU A 199 8.35 -18.98 -4.42
C GLU A 199 7.07 -18.52 -5.15
N ASN A 200 6.03 -18.10 -4.43
CA ASN A 200 4.86 -17.50 -5.06
C ASN A 200 5.11 -16.10 -5.62
N PHE A 201 6.23 -15.44 -5.24
CA PHE A 201 6.57 -14.10 -5.70
C PHE A 201 7.99 -14.07 -6.24
N ILE A 202 8.21 -14.67 -7.40
CA ILE A 202 9.49 -14.61 -8.11
C ILE A 202 9.48 -13.41 -9.06
N PHE A 203 10.51 -12.58 -8.96
CA PHE A 203 10.69 -11.47 -9.90
C PHE A 203 11.19 -12.00 -11.25
N ASN A 204 10.39 -11.80 -12.30
CA ASN A 204 10.78 -12.09 -13.66
C ASN A 204 11.17 -10.77 -14.34
N SER A 205 12.45 -10.61 -14.68
CA SER A 205 13.00 -9.44 -15.37
C SER A 205 12.50 -9.31 -16.82
N LYS A 206 11.86 -10.34 -17.36
CA LYS A 206 11.17 -10.30 -18.66
C LYS A 206 9.71 -10.01 -18.35
N GLY A 207 9.28 -8.79 -18.70
CA GLY A 207 7.93 -8.33 -18.45
C GLY A 207 6.90 -9.44 -18.64
N SER A 208 6.18 -9.71 -17.59
CA SER A 208 5.01 -10.60 -17.60
C SER A 208 3.90 -9.92 -18.40
N ASN A 209 4.05 -9.96 -19.73
CA ASN A 209 3.03 -9.72 -20.71
C ASN A 209 2.89 -11.04 -21.50
N GLU A 210 2.15 -11.97 -20.96
CA GLU A 210 1.38 -12.97 -21.69
C GLU A 210 0.06 -13.22 -20.95
#